data_4139d0d0d625427d1ca11fcc1d9eb4e4
#
_entry.id   4139d0d0d625427d1ca11fcc1d9eb4e4
#
_cell.length_a   1.000
_cell.length_b   1.000
_cell.length_c   1.000
_cell.angle_alpha   90.00
_cell.angle_beta   90.00
_cell.angle_gamma   90.00
#
_symmetry.space_group_name_H-M   'P 1'
#
loop_
_entity.id
_entity.type
_entity.pdbx_description
1 polymer ?
#
loop_
_entity_poly.entity_id
_entity_poly.type
_entity_poly.pdbx_seq_one_letter_code
_entity_poly.pdbx_strand_id
1 'polypeptide(L)'
;MGKKVINLVYTIAIIFLILSFACGIIAFGELGYSLFWAFVFGCAFVYLSIKLTLILHELGHAFCGYLTGYRLVSLGIGRFLLVKKSGKFYFSRTAVFKNVSAQYIGIKEDESDQRIILMLSGGLLVHLCLMLLAILFGFLTQTWYFAAIWIILNLSLFLTNALPIGITDGAKIWELWQSPENVNYAYMSLRHSAQTILAPEECDLKDFVMPVSENAQGFFAENMLVQQGQVFLLEGKLKEAKQQFQSILEQTDNSLIQAIAQMSLLHIALLEDKVETAEEYASILKLKPFLSLKMTHIQTMQAWYQYKVKKDLAKTHKAIQIAKEKMNASYLLRDEKRYYENWLAKLEKALSEGI
;
A
#
# COMPACT_ATOMS: atom_id res chain seq x y z
N MET A 1 -15.17 14.18 -3.98
CA MET A 1 -16.25 13.89 -2.98
C MET A 1 -15.96 14.64 -1.69
N GLY A 2 -16.95 15.36 -1.11
CA GLY A 2 -16.72 16.27 0.01
C GLY A 2 -16.31 15.56 1.31
N LYS A 3 -15.44 16.20 2.12
CA LYS A 3 -14.93 15.70 3.42
C LYS A 3 -16.03 15.19 4.37
N LYS A 4 -17.24 15.76 4.27
CA LYS A 4 -18.42 15.33 5.04
C LYS A 4 -18.87 13.90 4.71
N VAL A 5 -18.83 13.52 3.42
CA VAL A 5 -19.23 12.17 2.99
C VAL A 5 -18.22 11.13 3.45
N ILE A 6 -16.93 11.45 3.36
CA ILE A 6 -15.85 10.59 3.87
C ILE A 6 -16.04 10.33 5.38
N ASN A 7 -16.24 11.38 6.16
CA ASN A 7 -16.47 11.25 7.60
C ASN A 7 -17.73 10.43 7.91
N LEU A 8 -18.82 10.63 7.15
CA LEU A 8 -20.03 9.84 7.32
C LEU A 8 -19.78 8.34 7.09
N VAL A 9 -19.04 7.98 6.04
CA VAL A 9 -18.71 6.58 5.74
C VAL A 9 -17.90 5.95 6.85
N TYR A 10 -16.85 6.62 7.33
CA TYR A 10 -16.08 6.11 8.47
C TYR A 10 -16.91 5.99 9.75
N THR A 11 -17.83 6.93 9.99
CA THR A 11 -18.75 6.85 11.13
C THR A 11 -19.65 5.61 11.02
N ILE A 12 -20.22 5.35 9.85
CA ILE A 12 -21.05 4.16 9.59
C ILE A 12 -20.23 2.88 9.79
N ALA A 13 -18.98 2.83 9.27
CA ALA A 13 -18.10 1.68 9.44
C ALA A 13 -17.78 1.40 10.92
N ILE A 14 -17.54 2.44 11.72
CA ILE A 14 -17.33 2.31 13.17
C ILE A 14 -18.58 1.78 13.86
N ILE A 15 -19.76 2.30 13.52
CA ILE A 15 -21.03 1.81 14.07
C ILE A 15 -21.21 0.33 13.75
N PHE A 16 -20.99 -0.09 12.50
CA PHE A 16 -21.08 -1.49 12.09
C PHE A 16 -20.08 -2.39 12.84
N LEU A 17 -18.86 -1.90 13.07
CA LEU A 17 -17.88 -2.63 13.85
C LEU A 17 -18.36 -2.83 15.31
N ILE A 18 -18.90 -1.79 15.96
CA ILE A 18 -19.46 -1.86 17.31
C ILE A 18 -20.63 -2.85 17.35
N LEU A 19 -21.53 -2.80 16.38
CA LEU A 19 -22.66 -3.73 16.27
C LEU A 19 -22.19 -5.18 16.10
N SER A 20 -21.12 -5.42 15.32
CA SER A 20 -20.55 -6.76 15.17
C SER A 20 -20.01 -7.30 16.49
N PHE A 21 -19.33 -6.47 17.30
CA PHE A 21 -18.89 -6.87 18.63
C PHE A 21 -20.07 -7.15 19.58
N ALA A 22 -21.11 -6.31 19.56
CA ALA A 22 -22.32 -6.55 20.35
C ALA A 22 -23.01 -7.89 19.97
N CYS A 23 -23.18 -8.16 18.67
CA CYS A 23 -23.69 -9.43 18.19
C CYS A 23 -22.80 -10.61 18.64
N GLY A 24 -21.48 -10.45 18.65
CA GLY A 24 -20.54 -11.47 19.12
C GLY A 24 -20.74 -11.81 20.60
N ILE A 25 -20.88 -10.80 21.45
CA ILE A 25 -21.12 -10.99 22.87
C ILE A 25 -22.47 -11.70 23.10
N ILE A 26 -23.52 -11.26 22.42
CA ILE A 26 -24.86 -11.87 22.52
C ILE A 26 -24.81 -13.33 22.05
N ALA A 27 -24.19 -13.62 20.91
CA ALA A 27 -24.10 -14.97 20.35
C ALA A 27 -23.46 -15.97 21.32
N PHE A 28 -22.40 -15.58 21.99
CA PHE A 28 -21.75 -16.44 23.00
C PHE A 28 -22.51 -16.48 24.34
N GLY A 29 -23.26 -15.42 24.69
CA GLY A 29 -24.20 -15.42 25.80
C GLY A 29 -25.34 -16.43 25.61
N GLU A 30 -25.93 -16.48 24.42
CA GLU A 30 -26.98 -17.47 24.04
C GLU A 30 -26.44 -18.93 24.08
N LEU A 31 -25.14 -19.14 23.88
CA LEU A 31 -24.50 -20.45 24.07
C LEU A 31 -24.27 -20.82 25.54
N GLY A 32 -24.72 -19.99 26.49
CA GLY A 32 -24.63 -20.25 27.93
C GLY A 32 -23.31 -19.82 28.59
N TYR A 33 -22.46 -19.09 27.90
CA TYR A 33 -21.23 -18.56 28.52
C TYR A 33 -21.56 -17.41 29.48
N SER A 34 -20.81 -17.32 30.60
CA SER A 34 -20.89 -16.14 31.48
C SER A 34 -20.53 -14.86 30.71
N LEU A 35 -20.97 -13.70 31.18
CA LEU A 35 -20.74 -12.40 30.51
C LEU A 35 -19.25 -12.16 30.19
N PHE A 36 -18.36 -12.52 31.09
CA PHE A 36 -16.92 -12.39 30.87
C PHE A 36 -16.43 -13.22 29.68
N TRP A 37 -16.80 -14.52 29.66
CA TRP A 37 -16.37 -15.42 28.58
C TRP A 37 -17.09 -15.11 27.26
N ALA A 38 -18.35 -14.71 27.30
CA ALA A 38 -19.08 -14.24 26.12
C ALA A 38 -18.40 -13.02 25.49
N PHE A 39 -17.93 -12.08 26.33
CA PHE A 39 -17.16 -10.93 25.86
C PHE A 39 -15.83 -11.38 25.23
N VAL A 40 -15.04 -12.21 25.89
CA VAL A 40 -13.72 -12.66 25.39
C VAL A 40 -13.89 -13.41 24.06
N PHE A 41 -14.77 -14.40 24.01
CA PHE A 41 -14.99 -15.21 22.80
C PHE A 41 -15.65 -14.41 21.67
N GLY A 42 -16.59 -13.52 21.97
CA GLY A 42 -17.21 -12.62 21.02
C GLY A 42 -16.19 -11.70 20.35
N CYS A 43 -15.34 -11.05 21.14
CA CYS A 43 -14.25 -10.21 20.60
C CYS A 43 -13.26 -11.01 19.76
N ALA A 44 -12.85 -12.19 20.24
CA ALA A 44 -11.93 -13.06 19.48
C ALA A 44 -12.55 -13.51 18.16
N PHE A 45 -13.81 -13.93 18.16
CA PHE A 45 -14.53 -14.35 16.96
C PHE A 45 -14.65 -13.23 15.92
N VAL A 46 -15.06 -12.03 16.34
CA VAL A 46 -15.14 -10.86 15.43
C VAL A 46 -13.76 -10.51 14.87
N TYR A 47 -12.72 -10.50 15.71
CA TYR A 47 -11.36 -10.23 15.25
C TYR A 47 -10.89 -11.24 14.19
N LEU A 48 -11.10 -12.53 14.44
CA LEU A 48 -10.74 -13.60 13.49
C LEU A 48 -11.58 -13.51 12.21
N SER A 49 -12.87 -13.18 12.32
CA SER A 49 -13.76 -12.96 11.17
C SER A 49 -13.28 -11.81 10.29
N ILE A 50 -12.84 -10.69 10.88
CA ILE A 50 -12.24 -9.57 10.12
C ILE A 50 -11.00 -10.04 9.37
N LYS A 51 -10.08 -10.77 10.03
CA LYS A 51 -8.85 -11.27 9.38
C LYS A 51 -9.17 -12.22 8.23
N LEU A 52 -10.08 -13.14 8.45
CA LEU A 52 -10.49 -14.08 7.41
C LEU A 52 -11.17 -13.38 6.23
N THR A 53 -12.05 -12.43 6.50
CA THR A 53 -12.71 -11.64 5.45
C THR A 53 -11.69 -10.87 4.60
N LEU A 54 -10.67 -10.23 5.21
CA LEU A 54 -9.62 -9.53 4.46
C LEU A 54 -8.79 -10.49 3.59
N ILE A 55 -8.48 -11.69 4.08
CA ILE A 55 -7.79 -12.71 3.28
C ILE A 55 -8.66 -13.14 2.10
N LEU A 56 -9.94 -13.41 2.33
CA LEU A 56 -10.88 -13.81 1.29
C LEU A 56 -11.08 -12.71 0.25
N HIS A 57 -11.10 -11.44 0.66
CA HIS A 57 -11.14 -10.28 -0.22
C HIS A 57 -9.96 -10.29 -1.20
N GLU A 58 -8.72 -10.44 -0.72
CA GLU A 58 -7.53 -10.52 -1.57
C GLU A 58 -7.56 -11.77 -2.48
N LEU A 59 -8.07 -12.90 -1.97
CA LEU A 59 -8.27 -14.10 -2.79
C LEU A 59 -9.35 -13.89 -3.87
N GLY A 60 -10.33 -13.03 -3.63
CA GLY A 60 -11.30 -12.60 -4.63
C GLY A 60 -10.64 -11.91 -5.82
N HIS A 61 -9.73 -10.98 -5.56
CA HIS A 61 -8.91 -10.37 -6.61
C HIS A 61 -8.08 -11.43 -7.36
N ALA A 62 -7.48 -12.38 -6.62
CA ALA A 62 -6.70 -13.47 -7.23
C ALA A 62 -7.55 -14.35 -8.14
N PHE A 63 -8.76 -14.69 -7.72
CA PHE A 63 -9.69 -15.52 -8.49
C PHE A 63 -10.17 -14.79 -9.75
N CYS A 64 -10.69 -13.57 -9.63
CA CYS A 64 -11.11 -12.78 -10.77
C CYS A 64 -9.92 -12.44 -11.70
N GLY A 65 -8.74 -12.17 -11.13
CA GLY A 65 -7.51 -12.01 -11.88
C GLY A 65 -7.15 -13.25 -12.69
N TYR A 66 -7.21 -14.43 -12.07
CA TYR A 66 -6.96 -15.68 -12.79
C TYR A 66 -7.89 -15.88 -13.99
N LEU A 67 -9.18 -15.56 -13.84
CA LEU A 67 -10.16 -15.64 -14.93
C LEU A 67 -9.87 -14.65 -16.06
N THR A 68 -9.20 -13.54 -15.77
CA THR A 68 -8.91 -12.46 -16.70
C THR A 68 -7.47 -12.42 -17.20
N GLY A 69 -6.67 -13.45 -16.89
CA GLY A 69 -5.30 -13.56 -17.38
C GLY A 69 -4.24 -12.90 -16.47
N TYR A 70 -4.61 -12.49 -15.26
CA TYR A 70 -3.64 -12.07 -14.22
C TYR A 70 -3.21 -13.25 -13.37
N ARG A 71 -1.97 -13.22 -12.88
CA ARG A 71 -1.44 -14.22 -11.96
C ARG A 71 -1.09 -13.60 -10.62
N LEU A 72 -1.47 -14.27 -9.55
CA LEU A 72 -1.03 -13.91 -8.21
C LEU A 72 0.48 -14.14 -8.10
N VAL A 73 1.19 -13.09 -7.74
CA VAL A 73 2.64 -13.09 -7.49
C VAL A 73 2.93 -13.27 -6.01
N SER A 74 2.22 -12.53 -5.17
CA SER A 74 2.40 -12.63 -3.73
C SER A 74 1.12 -12.34 -2.98
N LEU A 75 1.03 -12.93 -1.78
CA LEU A 75 0.00 -12.67 -0.79
C LEU A 75 0.67 -12.36 0.55
N GLY A 76 0.49 -11.14 1.03
CA GLY A 76 0.98 -10.67 2.32
C GLY A 76 -0.10 -10.76 3.39
N ILE A 77 0.24 -11.31 4.56
CA ILE A 77 -0.63 -11.36 5.73
C ILE A 77 0.17 -10.89 6.94
N GLY A 78 -0.03 -9.65 7.34
CA GLY A 78 0.74 -9.04 8.42
C GLY A 78 2.23 -8.96 8.07
N ARG A 79 3.07 -9.72 8.79
CA ARG A 79 4.52 -9.77 8.56
C ARG A 79 4.96 -10.92 7.64
N PHE A 80 4.03 -11.70 7.16
CA PHE A 80 4.30 -12.86 6.33
C PHE A 80 3.96 -12.57 4.88
N LEU A 81 4.82 -12.98 3.99
CA LEU A 81 4.66 -12.87 2.55
C LEU A 81 4.80 -14.24 1.93
N LEU A 82 3.75 -14.70 1.27
CA LEU A 82 3.76 -15.87 0.42
C LEU A 82 4.04 -15.40 -1.01
N VAL A 83 5.17 -15.81 -1.57
CA VAL A 83 5.59 -15.45 -2.94
C VAL A 83 5.51 -16.68 -3.83
N LYS A 84 4.93 -16.53 -5.00
CA LYS A 84 4.90 -17.56 -6.05
C LYS A 84 5.96 -17.25 -7.11
N LYS A 85 7.08 -18.01 -7.09
CA LYS A 85 8.17 -17.89 -8.06
C LYS A 85 8.39 -19.24 -8.75
N SER A 86 8.46 -19.23 -10.10
CA SER A 86 8.66 -20.47 -10.90
C SER A 86 7.72 -21.60 -10.52
N GLY A 87 6.44 -21.30 -10.26
CA GLY A 87 5.41 -22.28 -9.90
C GLY A 87 5.44 -22.78 -8.46
N LYS A 88 6.46 -22.43 -7.67
CA LYS A 88 6.60 -22.82 -6.27
C LYS A 88 6.26 -21.67 -5.34
N PHE A 89 5.74 -21.98 -4.16
CA PHE A 89 5.47 -21.00 -3.12
C PHE A 89 6.65 -20.92 -2.16
N TYR A 90 7.08 -19.70 -1.89
CA TYR A 90 8.12 -19.37 -0.91
C TYR A 90 7.51 -18.53 0.20
N PHE A 91 7.89 -18.86 1.42
CA PHE A 91 7.45 -18.11 2.59
C PHE A 91 8.56 -17.18 3.06
N SER A 92 8.26 -15.90 3.17
CA SER A 92 9.22 -14.86 3.59
C SER A 92 8.62 -14.01 4.70
N ARG A 93 9.48 -13.41 5.52
CA ARG A 93 9.09 -12.34 6.45
C ARG A 93 9.40 -11.00 5.80
N THR A 94 8.39 -10.15 5.70
CA THR A 94 8.57 -8.77 5.24
C THR A 94 8.40 -7.78 6.38
N ALA A 95 9.19 -6.71 6.37
CA ALA A 95 9.01 -5.58 7.29
C ALA A 95 8.00 -4.55 6.78
N VAL A 96 7.60 -4.65 5.52
CA VAL A 96 6.88 -3.61 4.78
C VAL A 96 5.37 -3.72 4.94
N PHE A 97 4.83 -4.95 4.92
CA PHE A 97 3.39 -5.17 4.95
C PHE A 97 2.90 -5.42 6.38
N LYS A 98 2.02 -4.56 6.89
CA LYS A 98 1.34 -4.75 8.18
C LYS A 98 -0.09 -5.27 8.02
N ASN A 99 -0.66 -5.19 6.82
CA ASN A 99 -2.02 -5.58 6.49
C ASN A 99 -2.03 -6.79 5.54
N VAL A 100 -3.22 -7.24 5.17
CA VAL A 100 -3.40 -8.19 4.07
C VAL A 100 -3.24 -7.43 2.77
N SER A 101 -2.49 -7.98 1.82
CA SER A 101 -2.24 -7.38 0.51
C SER A 101 -1.87 -8.46 -0.49
N ALA A 102 -2.25 -8.29 -1.74
CA ALA A 102 -1.85 -9.18 -2.81
C ALA A 102 -1.27 -8.39 -3.98
N GLN A 103 -0.38 -9.04 -4.75
CA GLN A 103 0.22 -8.45 -5.93
C GLN A 103 0.04 -9.39 -7.12
N TYR A 104 -0.19 -8.80 -8.27
CA TYR A 104 -0.57 -9.48 -9.50
C TYR A 104 0.31 -9.04 -10.66
N ILE A 105 0.47 -9.92 -11.66
CA ILE A 105 1.10 -9.61 -12.92
C ILE A 105 0.20 -10.08 -14.06
N GLY A 106 0.03 -9.26 -15.10
CA GLY A 106 -0.65 -9.65 -16.33
C GLY A 106 0.17 -10.69 -17.11
N ILE A 107 -0.52 -11.68 -17.72
CA ILE A 107 0.13 -12.71 -18.52
C ILE A 107 0.36 -12.22 -19.95
N LYS A 108 -0.51 -11.36 -20.45
CA LYS A 108 -0.45 -10.79 -21.80
C LYS A 108 0.10 -9.37 -21.72
N GLU A 109 0.94 -9.02 -22.66
CA GLU A 109 1.49 -7.66 -22.84
C GLU A 109 0.49 -6.68 -23.48
N ASP A 110 -0.77 -7.07 -23.63
CA ASP A 110 -1.81 -6.23 -24.20
C ASP A 110 -2.25 -5.17 -23.16
N GLU A 111 -1.64 -4.00 -23.30
CA GLU A 111 -1.74 -2.87 -22.37
C GLU A 111 -3.14 -2.24 -22.33
N SER A 112 -4.04 -2.56 -23.27
CA SER A 112 -5.38 -1.96 -23.37
C SER A 112 -6.48 -2.73 -22.64
N ASP A 113 -6.13 -3.73 -21.84
CA ASP A 113 -7.07 -4.71 -21.33
C ASP A 113 -7.89 -4.25 -20.12
N GLN A 114 -9.11 -3.79 -20.37
CA GLN A 114 -10.08 -3.42 -19.32
C GLN A 114 -10.44 -4.57 -18.35
N ARG A 115 -9.96 -5.80 -18.58
CA ARG A 115 -10.15 -6.95 -17.67
C ARG A 115 -9.53 -6.71 -16.28
N ILE A 116 -8.62 -5.74 -16.15
CA ILE A 116 -8.13 -5.26 -14.85
C ILE A 116 -9.28 -4.79 -13.93
N ILE A 117 -10.35 -4.21 -14.49
CA ILE A 117 -11.52 -3.78 -13.73
C ILE A 117 -12.20 -4.99 -13.06
N LEU A 118 -12.35 -6.12 -13.79
CA LEU A 118 -12.91 -7.33 -13.22
C LEU A 118 -12.01 -7.91 -12.13
N MET A 119 -10.68 -7.89 -12.31
CA MET A 119 -9.74 -8.28 -11.27
C MET A 119 -9.92 -7.43 -10.01
N LEU A 120 -9.97 -6.09 -10.16
CA LEU A 120 -10.18 -5.17 -9.04
C LEU A 120 -11.56 -5.32 -8.39
N SER A 121 -12.57 -5.76 -9.13
CA SER A 121 -13.92 -6.03 -8.58
C SER A 121 -13.97 -7.30 -7.72
N GLY A 122 -12.98 -8.18 -7.82
CA GLY A 122 -12.97 -9.48 -7.15
C GLY A 122 -13.14 -9.40 -5.63
N GLY A 123 -12.48 -8.44 -4.98
CA GLY A 123 -12.62 -8.20 -3.55
C GLY A 123 -14.04 -7.78 -3.16
N LEU A 124 -14.66 -6.91 -3.94
CA LEU A 124 -16.05 -6.47 -3.71
C LEU A 124 -17.04 -7.61 -3.90
N LEU A 125 -16.86 -8.44 -4.92
CA LEU A 125 -17.70 -9.61 -5.18
C LEU A 125 -17.64 -10.62 -4.04
N VAL A 126 -16.48 -10.82 -3.42
CA VAL A 126 -16.34 -11.71 -2.25
C VAL A 126 -17.19 -11.22 -1.08
N HIS A 127 -17.21 -9.92 -0.79
CA HIS A 127 -18.06 -9.40 0.28
C HIS A 127 -19.55 -9.70 0.03
N LEU A 128 -20.02 -9.54 -1.22
CA LEU A 128 -21.42 -9.89 -1.59
C LEU A 128 -21.68 -11.40 -1.41
N CYS A 129 -20.77 -12.24 -1.88
CA CYS A 129 -20.88 -13.70 -1.71
C CYS A 129 -20.90 -14.10 -0.23
N LEU A 130 -20.03 -13.54 0.60
CA LEU A 130 -20.00 -13.84 2.04
C LEU A 130 -21.26 -13.38 2.78
N MET A 131 -21.87 -12.26 2.40
CA MET A 131 -23.15 -11.83 2.95
C MET A 131 -24.26 -12.81 2.57
N LEU A 132 -24.34 -13.25 1.32
CA LEU A 132 -25.33 -14.23 0.86
C LEU A 132 -25.14 -15.58 1.57
N LEU A 133 -23.91 -16.05 1.72
CA LEU A 133 -23.61 -17.27 2.46
C LEU A 133 -23.98 -17.16 3.94
N ALA A 134 -23.75 -16.00 4.56
CA ALA A 134 -24.13 -15.76 5.95
C ALA A 134 -25.66 -15.75 6.13
N ILE A 135 -26.41 -15.16 5.19
CA ILE A 135 -27.88 -15.20 5.18
C ILE A 135 -28.37 -16.65 5.07
N LEU A 136 -27.83 -17.41 4.11
CA LEU A 136 -28.18 -18.83 3.94
C LEU A 136 -27.86 -19.64 5.20
N PHE A 137 -26.68 -19.41 5.80
CA PHE A 137 -26.29 -20.07 7.07
C PHE A 137 -27.29 -19.75 8.17
N GLY A 138 -27.69 -18.49 8.34
CA GLY A 138 -28.70 -18.08 9.33
C GLY A 138 -30.04 -18.79 9.15
N PHE A 139 -30.50 -18.95 7.91
CA PHE A 139 -31.72 -19.70 7.61
C PHE A 139 -31.62 -21.19 7.93
N LEU A 140 -30.47 -21.82 7.58
CA LEU A 140 -30.28 -23.25 7.77
C LEU A 140 -30.09 -23.65 9.25
N THR A 141 -29.38 -22.81 10.01
CA THR A 141 -28.96 -23.13 11.38
C THR A 141 -29.81 -22.43 12.45
N GLN A 142 -30.63 -21.43 12.08
CA GLN A 142 -31.36 -20.54 12.98
C GLN A 142 -30.46 -19.75 13.96
N THR A 143 -29.14 -19.66 13.69
CA THR A 143 -28.16 -18.96 14.52
C THR A 143 -27.88 -17.55 13.97
N TRP A 144 -28.88 -16.68 14.02
CA TRP A 144 -28.88 -15.37 13.38
C TRP A 144 -27.82 -14.41 13.93
N TYR A 145 -27.41 -14.51 15.20
CA TYR A 145 -26.38 -13.63 15.75
C TYR A 145 -25.02 -13.86 15.07
N PHE A 146 -24.64 -15.11 14.78
CA PHE A 146 -23.41 -15.41 14.04
C PHE A 146 -23.53 -14.97 12.57
N ALA A 147 -24.67 -15.18 11.94
CA ALA A 147 -24.92 -14.69 10.58
C ALA A 147 -24.85 -13.15 10.52
N ALA A 148 -25.44 -12.45 11.50
CA ALA A 148 -25.42 -11.00 11.59
C ALA A 148 -24.00 -10.43 11.68
N ILE A 149 -23.09 -11.06 12.42
CA ILE A 149 -21.68 -10.63 12.48
C ILE A 149 -21.10 -10.59 11.08
N TRP A 150 -21.23 -11.69 10.31
CA TRP A 150 -20.67 -11.77 8.96
C TRP A 150 -21.35 -10.81 7.99
N ILE A 151 -22.66 -10.62 8.07
CA ILE A 151 -23.40 -9.67 7.23
C ILE A 151 -22.92 -8.25 7.52
N ILE A 152 -22.88 -7.83 8.78
CA ILE A 152 -22.53 -6.47 9.17
C ILE A 152 -21.08 -6.16 8.83
N LEU A 153 -20.14 -7.07 9.11
CA LEU A 153 -18.73 -6.91 8.78
C LEU A 153 -18.50 -6.79 7.27
N ASN A 154 -19.10 -7.69 6.49
CA ASN A 154 -18.93 -7.66 5.04
C ASN A 154 -19.62 -6.47 4.40
N LEU A 155 -20.78 -6.04 4.91
CA LEU A 155 -21.43 -4.82 4.45
C LEU A 155 -20.56 -3.57 4.74
N SER A 156 -19.98 -3.49 5.94
CA SER A 156 -19.07 -2.40 6.30
C SER A 156 -17.84 -2.34 5.36
N LEU A 157 -17.20 -3.49 5.15
CA LEU A 157 -16.02 -3.58 4.28
C LEU A 157 -16.37 -3.35 2.81
N PHE A 158 -17.51 -3.86 2.35
CA PHE A 158 -18.00 -3.57 1.00
C PHE A 158 -18.22 -2.08 0.78
N LEU A 159 -18.97 -1.42 1.67
CA LEU A 159 -19.26 0.02 1.56
C LEU A 159 -17.99 0.86 1.60
N THR A 160 -17.04 0.55 2.49
CA THR A 160 -15.77 1.30 2.58
C THR A 160 -14.87 1.09 1.37
N ASN A 161 -14.87 -0.10 0.77
CA ASN A 161 -14.03 -0.40 -0.40
C ASN A 161 -14.71 -0.06 -1.74
N ALA A 162 -16.03 -0.09 -1.82
CA ALA A 162 -16.77 0.22 -3.06
C ALA A 162 -16.85 1.72 -3.35
N LEU A 163 -16.71 2.56 -2.32
CA LEU A 163 -16.78 4.01 -2.51
C LEU A 163 -15.53 4.55 -3.20
N PRO A 164 -15.67 5.49 -4.15
CA PRO A 164 -14.55 6.06 -4.89
C PRO A 164 -13.79 7.10 -4.05
N ILE A 165 -13.14 6.62 -2.96
CA ILE A 165 -12.43 7.47 -1.99
C ILE A 165 -11.01 6.97 -1.78
N GLY A 166 -10.03 7.84 -1.95
CA GLY A 166 -8.62 7.52 -1.69
C GLY A 166 -8.09 6.43 -2.59
N ILE A 167 -7.59 5.34 -2.00
CA ILE A 167 -6.95 4.22 -2.71
C ILE A 167 -7.78 2.92 -2.67
N THR A 168 -9.08 3.02 -2.41
CA THR A 168 -10.01 1.87 -2.37
C THR A 168 -10.17 1.22 -3.75
N ASP A 169 -10.67 -0.01 -3.79
CA ASP A 169 -10.93 -0.68 -5.07
C ASP A 169 -11.98 0.07 -5.90
N GLY A 170 -13.02 0.58 -5.23
CA GLY A 170 -14.04 1.41 -5.88
C GLY A 170 -13.46 2.68 -6.51
N ALA A 171 -12.47 3.32 -5.86
CA ALA A 171 -11.80 4.48 -6.43
C ALA A 171 -11.00 4.12 -7.69
N LYS A 172 -10.26 3.00 -7.65
CA LYS A 172 -9.49 2.50 -8.81
C LYS A 172 -10.39 2.09 -9.96
N ILE A 173 -11.47 1.35 -9.66
CA ILE A 173 -12.47 0.94 -10.67
C ILE A 173 -13.11 2.16 -11.31
N TRP A 174 -13.53 3.14 -10.50
CA TRP A 174 -14.12 4.38 -10.95
C TRP A 174 -13.20 5.18 -11.85
N GLU A 175 -11.92 5.31 -11.46
CA GLU A 175 -10.87 5.97 -12.25
C GLU A 175 -10.71 5.31 -13.63
N LEU A 176 -10.54 3.98 -13.66
CA LEU A 176 -10.34 3.24 -14.92
C LEU A 176 -11.59 3.25 -15.82
N TRP A 177 -12.76 3.36 -15.22
CA TRP A 177 -14.01 3.48 -15.98
C TRP A 177 -14.18 4.87 -16.59
N GLN A 178 -13.78 5.92 -15.89
CA GLN A 178 -13.86 7.30 -16.40
C GLN A 178 -12.73 7.65 -17.36
N SER A 179 -11.55 7.12 -17.15
CA SER A 179 -10.32 7.41 -17.90
C SER A 179 -9.68 6.11 -18.39
N PRO A 180 -10.16 5.53 -19.50
CA PRO A 180 -9.64 4.27 -20.02
C PRO A 180 -8.14 4.28 -20.32
N GLU A 181 -7.54 5.44 -20.61
CA GLU A 181 -6.09 5.62 -20.77
C GLU A 181 -5.31 5.26 -19.50
N ASN A 182 -5.92 5.39 -18.33
CA ASN A 182 -5.29 5.03 -17.04
C ASN A 182 -5.11 3.52 -16.87
N VAL A 183 -5.74 2.69 -17.71
CA VAL A 183 -5.53 1.23 -17.72
C VAL A 183 -4.07 0.90 -17.95
N ASN A 184 -3.37 1.61 -18.84
CA ASN A 184 -1.95 1.41 -19.10
C ASN A 184 -1.10 1.76 -17.89
N TYR A 185 -1.41 2.86 -17.19
CA TYR A 185 -0.71 3.25 -15.94
C TYR A 185 -0.95 2.23 -14.82
N ALA A 186 -2.18 1.73 -14.70
CA ALA A 186 -2.51 0.68 -13.74
C ALA A 186 -1.75 -0.62 -14.04
N TYR A 187 -1.69 -1.03 -15.31
CA TYR A 187 -0.94 -2.20 -15.73
C TYR A 187 0.55 -2.08 -15.42
N MET A 188 1.17 -0.94 -15.78
CA MET A 188 2.58 -0.69 -15.48
C MET A 188 2.85 -0.65 -13.98
N SER A 189 1.96 -0.09 -13.17
CA SER A 189 2.06 -0.10 -11.71
C SER A 189 1.99 -1.52 -11.12
N LEU A 190 1.11 -2.38 -11.65
CA LEU A 190 1.04 -3.80 -11.24
C LEU A 190 2.31 -4.55 -11.66
N ARG A 191 2.80 -4.33 -12.89
CA ARG A 191 4.03 -4.95 -13.40
C ARG A 191 5.23 -4.52 -12.56
N HIS A 192 5.38 -3.23 -12.25
CA HIS A 192 6.41 -2.72 -11.34
C HIS A 192 6.36 -3.44 -9.99
N SER A 193 5.19 -3.43 -9.32
CA SER A 193 5.01 -4.06 -8.02
C SER A 193 5.31 -5.56 -8.03
N ALA A 194 5.01 -6.26 -9.12
CA ALA A 194 5.31 -7.68 -9.27
C ALA A 194 6.81 -7.94 -9.47
N GLN A 195 7.48 -7.14 -10.32
CA GLN A 195 8.90 -7.32 -10.62
C GLN A 195 9.81 -6.99 -9.45
N THR A 196 9.45 -6.01 -8.61
CA THR A 196 10.17 -5.74 -7.36
C THR A 196 10.24 -6.97 -6.42
N ILE A 197 9.31 -7.92 -6.57
CA ILE A 197 9.31 -9.18 -5.78
C ILE A 197 9.93 -10.34 -6.55
N LEU A 198 9.62 -10.47 -7.85
CA LEU A 198 10.02 -11.64 -8.65
C LEU A 198 11.48 -11.59 -9.08
N ALA A 199 11.91 -10.44 -9.60
CA ALA A 199 13.22 -10.29 -10.23
C ALA A 199 13.74 -8.84 -10.14
N PRO A 200 13.92 -8.28 -8.93
CA PRO A 200 14.30 -6.88 -8.75
C PRO A 200 15.66 -6.53 -9.38
N GLU A 201 16.58 -7.50 -9.45
CA GLU A 201 17.91 -7.30 -10.02
C GLU A 201 17.93 -7.31 -11.56
N GLU A 202 16.84 -7.66 -12.23
CA GLU A 202 16.75 -7.77 -13.68
C GLU A 202 16.19 -6.51 -14.35
N CYS A 203 15.55 -5.62 -13.59
CA CYS A 203 14.81 -4.47 -14.10
C CYS A 203 15.29 -3.17 -13.45
N ASP A 204 15.16 -2.09 -14.20
CA ASP A 204 15.35 -0.72 -13.72
C ASP A 204 13.98 -0.01 -13.60
N LEU A 205 13.85 1.03 -12.75
CA LEU A 205 12.60 1.74 -12.55
C LEU A 205 12.06 2.36 -13.85
N LYS A 206 12.94 2.85 -14.71
CA LYS A 206 12.58 3.41 -16.03
C LYS A 206 11.82 2.44 -16.94
N ASP A 207 11.98 1.12 -16.75
CA ASP A 207 11.31 0.09 -17.56
C ASP A 207 9.81 0.01 -17.26
N PHE A 208 9.35 0.69 -16.20
CA PHE A 208 7.94 0.73 -15.75
C PHE A 208 7.32 2.12 -15.84
N VAL A 209 8.02 3.06 -16.47
CA VAL A 209 7.56 4.44 -16.60
C VAL A 209 7.20 4.74 -18.03
N MET A 210 6.06 5.39 -18.22
CA MET A 210 5.57 5.84 -19.53
C MET A 210 5.11 7.29 -19.45
N PRO A 211 5.06 8.03 -20.57
CA PRO A 211 4.53 9.39 -20.60
C PRO A 211 3.09 9.44 -20.08
N VAL A 212 2.81 10.43 -19.23
CA VAL A 212 1.45 10.68 -18.72
C VAL A 212 0.81 11.78 -19.56
N SER A 213 -0.43 11.56 -20.00
CA SER A 213 -1.21 12.55 -20.72
C SER A 213 -1.48 13.76 -19.83
N GLU A 214 -1.45 14.97 -20.38
CA GLU A 214 -1.72 16.21 -19.63
C GLU A 214 -3.11 16.24 -18.97
N ASN A 215 -4.07 15.50 -19.55
CA ASN A 215 -5.43 15.41 -19.02
C ASN A 215 -5.65 14.21 -18.09
N ALA A 216 -4.65 13.33 -17.92
CA ALA A 216 -4.78 12.16 -17.07
C ALA A 216 -4.83 12.56 -15.60
N GLN A 217 -5.85 12.07 -14.89
CA GLN A 217 -6.10 12.36 -13.48
C GLN A 217 -6.38 11.04 -12.74
N GLY A 218 -6.17 11.05 -11.42
CA GLY A 218 -6.43 9.93 -10.56
C GLY A 218 -5.19 9.23 -10.06
N PHE A 219 -5.38 8.22 -9.22
CA PHE A 219 -4.31 7.56 -8.49
C PHE A 219 -3.23 6.93 -9.39
N PHE A 220 -3.64 6.26 -10.48
CA PHE A 220 -2.68 5.59 -11.35
C PHE A 220 -1.84 6.56 -12.17
N ALA A 221 -2.46 7.64 -12.68
CA ALA A 221 -1.75 8.70 -13.37
C ALA A 221 -0.78 9.43 -12.43
N GLU A 222 -1.24 9.81 -11.24
CA GLU A 222 -0.43 10.48 -10.21
C GLU A 222 0.74 9.59 -9.75
N ASN A 223 0.50 8.28 -9.57
CA ASN A 223 1.56 7.33 -9.22
C ASN A 223 2.60 7.21 -10.35
N MET A 224 2.18 7.25 -11.61
CA MET A 224 3.09 7.26 -12.75
C MET A 224 3.95 8.52 -12.79
N LEU A 225 3.36 9.69 -12.52
CA LEU A 225 4.10 10.96 -12.40
C LEU A 225 5.13 10.91 -11.26
N VAL A 226 4.79 10.29 -10.12
CA VAL A 226 5.73 10.05 -9.02
C VAL A 226 6.90 9.18 -9.47
N GLN A 227 6.64 8.08 -10.17
CA GLN A 227 7.70 7.21 -10.69
C GLN A 227 8.59 7.91 -11.71
N GLN A 228 8.05 8.77 -12.58
CA GLN A 228 8.84 9.63 -13.48
C GLN A 228 9.79 10.54 -12.69
N GLY A 229 9.28 11.21 -11.67
CA GLY A 229 10.10 12.05 -10.79
C GLY A 229 11.20 11.26 -10.08
N GLN A 230 10.92 10.03 -9.67
CA GLN A 230 11.93 9.13 -9.10
C GLN A 230 12.99 8.71 -10.11
N VAL A 231 12.63 8.43 -11.37
CA VAL A 231 13.61 8.17 -12.44
C VAL A 231 14.52 9.37 -12.62
N PHE A 232 14.00 10.60 -12.70
CA PHE A 232 14.83 11.80 -12.77
C PHE A 232 15.80 11.92 -11.58
N LEU A 233 15.33 11.60 -10.38
CA LEU A 233 16.16 11.62 -9.18
C LEU A 233 17.30 10.59 -9.26
N LEU A 234 17.00 9.35 -9.68
CA LEU A 234 18.00 8.28 -9.83
C LEU A 234 19.04 8.60 -10.92
N GLU A 235 18.64 9.31 -11.98
CA GLU A 235 19.51 9.80 -13.05
C GLU A 235 20.31 11.05 -12.68
N GLY A 236 20.09 11.62 -11.48
CA GLY A 236 20.75 12.86 -11.04
C GLY A 236 20.18 14.14 -11.65
N LYS A 237 19.07 14.09 -12.35
CA LYS A 237 18.36 15.23 -12.94
C LYS A 237 17.52 15.94 -11.86
N LEU A 238 18.23 16.55 -10.89
CA LEU A 238 17.59 17.10 -9.68
C LEU A 238 16.60 18.23 -9.96
N LYS A 239 16.85 19.05 -10.97
CA LYS A 239 15.98 20.16 -11.35
C LYS A 239 14.65 19.65 -11.88
N GLU A 240 14.69 18.67 -12.79
CA GLU A 240 13.52 18.03 -13.39
C GLU A 240 12.72 17.26 -12.33
N ALA A 241 13.40 16.48 -11.48
CA ALA A 241 12.79 15.78 -10.37
C ALA A 241 12.05 16.73 -9.42
N LYS A 242 12.69 17.86 -9.07
CA LYS A 242 12.12 18.88 -8.20
C LYS A 242 10.86 19.51 -8.81
N GLN A 243 10.93 19.92 -10.07
CA GLN A 243 9.78 20.48 -10.78
C GLN A 243 8.61 19.49 -10.84
N GLN A 244 8.91 18.22 -11.13
CA GLN A 244 7.89 17.17 -11.17
C GLN A 244 7.19 16.99 -9.82
N PHE A 245 7.94 16.86 -8.72
CA PHE A 245 7.33 16.68 -7.40
C PHE A 245 6.60 17.92 -6.88
N GLN A 246 7.04 19.13 -7.25
CA GLN A 246 6.32 20.36 -6.95
C GLN A 246 4.99 20.45 -7.69
N SER A 247 5.00 20.13 -8.99
CA SER A 247 3.77 20.07 -9.80
C SER A 247 2.76 19.05 -9.25
N ILE A 248 3.24 17.87 -8.81
CA ILE A 248 2.38 16.87 -8.16
C ILE A 248 1.72 17.45 -6.91
N LEU A 249 2.45 18.17 -6.05
CA LEU A 249 1.88 18.76 -4.82
C LEU A 249 0.80 19.82 -5.11
N GLU A 250 0.90 20.53 -6.23
CA GLU A 250 -0.07 21.55 -6.64
C GLU A 250 -1.36 20.93 -7.20
N GLN A 251 -1.27 19.72 -7.78
CA GLN A 251 -2.36 19.11 -8.53
C GLN A 251 -3.12 18.02 -7.77
N THR A 252 -2.46 17.33 -6.80
CA THR A 252 -3.07 16.19 -6.14
C THR A 252 -3.73 16.52 -4.81
N ASP A 253 -4.92 15.97 -4.59
CA ASP A 253 -5.57 15.91 -3.27
C ASP A 253 -5.28 14.60 -2.52
N ASN A 254 -4.57 13.64 -3.14
CA ASN A 254 -4.26 12.36 -2.57
C ASN A 254 -3.14 12.47 -1.51
N SER A 255 -3.49 12.27 -0.25
CA SER A 255 -2.55 12.44 0.86
C SER A 255 -1.34 11.49 0.83
N LEU A 256 -1.47 10.30 0.22
CA LEU A 256 -0.35 9.37 0.05
C LEU A 256 0.62 9.90 -1.01
N ILE A 257 0.11 10.33 -2.16
CA ILE A 257 0.91 10.92 -3.25
C ILE A 257 1.61 12.19 -2.76
N GLN A 258 0.91 13.05 -2.03
CA GLN A 258 1.49 14.23 -1.40
C GLN A 258 2.65 13.87 -0.47
N ALA A 259 2.47 12.85 0.39
CA ALA A 259 3.52 12.43 1.31
C ALA A 259 4.76 11.89 0.57
N ILE A 260 4.57 11.13 -0.51
CA ILE A 260 5.68 10.61 -1.33
C ILE A 260 6.41 11.77 -2.02
N ALA A 261 5.69 12.72 -2.63
CA ALA A 261 6.29 13.87 -3.27
C ALA A 261 7.07 14.74 -2.27
N GLN A 262 6.53 14.99 -1.08
CA GLN A 262 7.21 15.72 -0.02
C GLN A 262 8.48 15.00 0.48
N MET A 263 8.45 13.66 0.63
CA MET A 263 9.64 12.89 0.96
C MET A 263 10.71 12.98 -0.13
N SER A 264 10.31 12.97 -1.40
CA SER A 264 11.22 13.12 -2.52
C SER A 264 11.85 14.51 -2.56
N LEU A 265 11.10 15.56 -2.23
CA LEU A 265 11.62 16.92 -2.10
C LEU A 265 12.57 17.08 -0.90
N LEU A 266 12.31 16.41 0.23
CA LEU A 266 13.26 16.29 1.33
C LEU A 266 14.57 15.65 0.87
N HIS A 267 14.46 14.54 0.10
CA HIS A 267 15.63 13.86 -0.45
C HIS A 267 16.46 14.81 -1.35
N ILE A 268 15.81 15.53 -2.25
CA ILE A 268 16.47 16.50 -3.14
C ILE A 268 17.13 17.62 -2.33
N ALA A 269 16.47 18.17 -1.31
CA ALA A 269 17.04 19.20 -0.44
C ALA A 269 18.31 18.71 0.28
N LEU A 270 18.35 17.44 0.71
CA LEU A 270 19.55 16.83 1.30
C LEU A 270 20.68 16.63 0.28
N LEU A 271 20.36 16.34 -0.99
CA LEU A 271 21.36 16.23 -2.07
C LEU A 271 21.92 17.60 -2.46
N GLU A 272 21.12 18.66 -2.41
CA GLU A 272 21.48 20.04 -2.72
C GLU A 272 22.15 20.79 -1.54
N ASP A 273 22.37 20.13 -0.39
CA ASP A 273 22.89 20.71 0.85
C ASP A 273 22.05 21.87 1.42
N LYS A 274 20.74 21.91 1.11
CA LYS A 274 19.78 22.93 1.59
C LYS A 274 19.20 22.54 2.95
N VAL A 275 19.97 22.78 4.01
CA VAL A 275 19.68 22.32 5.37
C VAL A 275 18.33 22.85 5.89
N GLU A 276 18.07 24.17 5.74
CA GLU A 276 16.82 24.78 6.20
C GLU A 276 15.60 24.20 5.48
N THR A 277 15.68 24.04 4.16
CA THR A 277 14.61 23.41 3.35
C THR A 277 14.38 21.96 3.74
N ALA A 278 15.46 21.21 4.00
CA ALA A 278 15.35 19.82 4.46
C ALA A 278 14.70 19.73 5.86
N GLU A 279 14.98 20.67 6.76
CA GLU A 279 14.35 20.74 8.08
C GLU A 279 12.87 21.10 7.98
N GLU A 280 12.51 22.04 7.10
CA GLU A 280 11.12 22.40 6.82
C GLU A 280 10.32 21.17 6.35
N TYR A 281 10.77 20.46 5.31
CA TYR A 281 10.09 19.24 4.84
C TYR A 281 10.01 18.17 5.92
N ALA A 282 11.07 17.92 6.68
CA ALA A 282 11.08 16.93 7.75
C ALA A 282 10.15 17.27 8.93
N SER A 283 9.82 18.55 9.12
CA SER A 283 8.91 19.02 10.16
C SER A 283 7.43 18.74 9.87
N ILE A 284 7.09 18.44 8.61
CA ILE A 284 5.71 18.17 8.20
C ILE A 284 5.15 16.95 8.96
N LEU A 285 4.14 17.20 9.80
CA LEU A 285 3.56 16.18 10.69
C LEU A 285 3.10 14.90 9.95
N LYS A 286 2.59 15.06 8.73
CA LYS A 286 2.14 13.95 7.89
C LYS A 286 3.27 13.00 7.48
N LEU A 287 4.53 13.45 7.48
CA LEU A 287 5.67 12.60 7.10
C LEU A 287 6.22 11.74 8.24
N LYS A 288 5.96 12.08 9.50
CA LYS A 288 6.50 11.33 10.64
C LYS A 288 6.25 9.82 10.60
N PRO A 289 5.04 9.31 10.25
CA PRO A 289 4.80 7.89 10.13
C PRO A 289 5.67 7.24 9.04
N PHE A 290 5.85 7.90 7.90
CA PHE A 290 6.66 7.41 6.79
C PHE A 290 8.15 7.40 7.14
N LEU A 291 8.66 8.48 7.74
CA LEU A 291 10.05 8.61 8.16
C LEU A 291 10.45 7.56 9.23
N SER A 292 9.48 6.97 9.92
CA SER A 292 9.72 5.89 10.89
C SER A 292 9.84 4.50 10.25
N LEU A 293 9.54 4.35 8.96
CA LEU A 293 9.59 3.07 8.28
C LEU A 293 11.03 2.55 8.15
N LYS A 294 11.20 1.26 8.41
CA LYS A 294 12.51 0.59 8.31
C LYS A 294 12.75 0.04 6.89
N MET A 295 12.67 0.93 5.90
CA MET A 295 12.97 0.64 4.50
C MET A 295 14.29 1.30 4.12
N THR A 296 15.08 0.67 3.28
CA THR A 296 16.42 1.14 2.90
C THR A 296 16.44 2.60 2.46
N HIS A 297 15.63 2.97 1.46
CA HIS A 297 15.59 4.33 0.93
C HIS A 297 15.22 5.37 2.00
N ILE A 298 14.27 5.05 2.88
CA ILE A 298 13.86 5.95 3.97
C ILE A 298 14.96 6.07 5.02
N GLN A 299 15.59 4.96 5.40
CA GLN A 299 16.64 4.98 6.40
C GLN A 299 17.94 5.63 5.87
N THR A 300 18.23 5.50 4.57
CA THR A 300 19.33 6.25 3.93
C THR A 300 19.07 7.75 3.98
N MET A 301 17.87 8.19 3.64
CA MET A 301 17.48 9.58 3.75
C MET A 301 17.52 10.07 5.21
N GLN A 302 17.05 9.27 6.17
CA GLN A 302 17.14 9.57 7.60
C GLN A 302 18.60 9.70 8.07
N ALA A 303 19.49 8.83 7.61
CA ALA A 303 20.91 8.91 7.96
C ALA A 303 21.52 10.25 7.51
N TRP A 304 21.27 10.67 6.27
CA TRP A 304 21.71 11.96 5.77
C TRP A 304 21.08 13.13 6.52
N TYR A 305 19.79 13.05 6.85
CA TYR A 305 19.09 14.08 7.63
C TYR A 305 19.69 14.22 9.03
N GLN A 306 19.93 13.11 9.74
CA GLN A 306 20.55 13.15 11.06
C GLN A 306 21.96 13.69 10.99
N TYR A 307 22.73 13.37 9.95
CA TYR A 307 24.08 13.86 9.76
C TYR A 307 24.13 15.36 9.41
N LYS A 308 23.42 15.78 8.33
CA LYS A 308 23.52 17.14 7.81
C LYS A 308 22.75 18.17 8.64
N VAL A 309 21.55 17.80 9.08
CA VAL A 309 20.60 18.74 9.71
C VAL A 309 20.68 18.67 11.24
N LYS A 310 20.56 17.48 11.82
CA LYS A 310 20.49 17.34 13.28
C LYS A 310 21.86 17.19 13.95
N LYS A 311 22.93 16.94 13.19
CA LYS A 311 24.29 16.68 13.67
C LYS A 311 24.34 15.58 14.74
N ASP A 312 23.45 14.57 14.64
CA ASP A 312 23.33 13.46 15.60
C ASP A 312 24.03 12.21 15.03
N LEU A 313 25.30 12.03 15.34
CA LEU A 313 26.10 10.90 14.83
C LEU A 313 25.56 9.55 15.31
N ALA A 314 25.04 9.46 16.52
CA ALA A 314 24.51 8.20 17.06
C ALA A 314 23.29 7.73 16.25
N LYS A 315 22.35 8.64 15.95
CA LYS A 315 21.21 8.31 15.11
C LYS A 315 21.60 8.11 13.65
N THR A 316 22.62 8.81 13.15
CA THR A 316 23.19 8.59 11.81
C THR A 316 23.66 7.15 11.66
N HIS A 317 24.53 6.67 12.57
CA HIS A 317 25.05 5.29 12.53
C HIS A 317 23.94 4.26 12.64
N LYS A 318 22.96 4.49 13.53
CA LYS A 318 21.79 3.60 13.65
C LYS A 318 20.98 3.51 12.37
N ALA A 319 20.75 4.63 11.69
CA ALA A 319 20.01 4.66 10.44
C ALA A 319 20.78 3.97 9.30
N ILE A 320 22.10 4.16 9.21
CA ILE A 320 22.97 3.45 8.26
C ILE A 320 22.89 1.94 8.47
N GLN A 321 22.99 1.49 9.74
CA GLN A 321 22.90 0.07 10.06
C GLN A 321 21.57 -0.52 9.58
N ILE A 322 20.44 0.13 9.91
CA ILE A 322 19.11 -0.34 9.48
C ILE A 322 19.02 -0.35 7.95
N ALA A 323 19.50 0.69 7.26
CA ALA A 323 19.47 0.75 5.81
C ALA A 323 20.22 -0.43 5.18
N LYS A 324 21.42 -0.76 5.66
CA LYS A 324 22.23 -1.89 5.20
C LYS A 324 21.55 -3.24 5.48
N GLU A 325 21.06 -3.44 6.71
CA GLU A 325 20.34 -4.67 7.09
C GLU A 325 19.10 -4.92 6.21
N LYS A 326 18.46 -3.85 5.74
CA LYS A 326 17.24 -3.92 4.92
C LYS A 326 17.50 -3.88 3.42
N MET A 327 18.71 -3.67 2.96
CA MET A 327 19.04 -3.51 1.54
C MET A 327 18.47 -4.64 0.67
N ASN A 328 18.68 -5.89 1.06
CA ASN A 328 18.16 -7.05 0.34
C ASN A 328 16.68 -7.39 0.61
N ALA A 329 16.07 -6.73 1.60
CA ALA A 329 14.67 -6.98 2.01
C ALA A 329 13.72 -5.83 1.60
N SER A 330 14.23 -4.79 0.93
CA SER A 330 13.45 -3.57 0.62
C SER A 330 12.79 -3.58 -0.74
N TYR A 331 12.87 -4.69 -1.48
CA TYR A 331 12.24 -4.82 -2.80
C TYR A 331 12.58 -3.65 -3.75
N LEU A 332 13.85 -3.24 -3.78
CA LEU A 332 14.37 -2.20 -4.67
C LEU A 332 14.77 -2.82 -6.00
N LEU A 333 14.47 -2.14 -7.10
CA LEU A 333 14.96 -2.49 -8.42
C LEU A 333 16.47 -2.25 -8.52
N ARG A 334 17.11 -2.77 -9.57
CA ARG A 334 18.56 -2.76 -9.75
C ARG A 334 19.17 -1.35 -9.67
N ASP A 335 18.58 -0.38 -10.38
CA ASP A 335 19.06 1.02 -10.39
C ASP A 335 18.80 1.72 -9.06
N GLU A 336 17.67 1.50 -8.42
CA GLU A 336 17.34 2.02 -7.09
C GLU A 336 18.34 1.50 -6.04
N LYS A 337 18.58 0.18 -6.02
CA LYS A 337 19.53 -0.44 -5.08
C LYS A 337 20.90 0.15 -5.23
N ARG A 338 21.43 0.20 -6.46
CA ARG A 338 22.74 0.80 -6.76
C ARG A 338 22.82 2.27 -6.34
N TYR A 339 21.74 3.02 -6.54
CA TYR A 339 21.67 4.43 -6.16
C TYR A 339 21.80 4.59 -4.64
N TYR A 340 21.00 3.85 -3.86
CA TYR A 340 21.03 3.96 -2.39
C TYR A 340 22.29 3.38 -1.78
N GLU A 341 22.89 2.34 -2.34
CA GLU A 341 24.22 1.84 -1.94
C GLU A 341 25.29 2.91 -2.11
N ASN A 342 25.32 3.56 -3.27
CA ASN A 342 26.27 4.65 -3.55
C ASN A 342 26.05 5.86 -2.62
N TRP A 343 24.82 6.19 -2.33
CA TRP A 343 24.49 7.32 -1.46
C TRP A 343 24.87 7.04 0.00
N LEU A 344 24.69 5.82 0.48
CA LEU A 344 25.19 5.37 1.78
C LEU A 344 26.72 5.38 1.85
N ALA A 345 27.41 4.88 0.82
CA ALA A 345 28.86 4.86 0.78
C ALA A 345 29.46 6.29 0.84
N LYS A 346 28.83 7.26 0.17
CA LYS A 346 29.22 8.68 0.27
C LYS A 346 29.09 9.21 1.71
N LEU A 347 28.02 8.83 2.43
CA LEU A 347 27.85 9.25 3.83
C LEU A 347 28.90 8.63 4.74
N GLU A 348 29.20 7.34 4.57
CA GLU A 348 30.23 6.66 5.37
C GLU A 348 31.62 7.25 5.14
N LYS A 349 31.90 7.62 3.88
CA LYS A 349 33.14 8.33 3.56
C LYS A 349 33.23 9.69 4.27
N ALA A 350 32.16 10.51 4.19
CA ALA A 350 32.08 11.81 4.88
C ALA A 350 32.28 11.66 6.40
N LEU A 351 31.68 10.62 7.01
CA LEU A 351 31.86 10.34 8.44
C LEU A 351 33.31 9.94 8.80
N SER A 352 34.01 9.20 7.92
CA SER A 352 35.39 8.78 8.14
C SER A 352 36.40 9.92 7.96
N GLU A 353 36.09 10.88 7.11
CA GLU A 353 36.96 12.05 6.85
C GLU A 353 36.76 13.19 7.86
N GLY A 354 35.79 13.06 8.76
CA GLY A 354 35.51 14.04 9.82
C GLY A 354 34.97 15.38 9.28
N ILE A 355 34.37 15.36 8.09
CA ILE A 355 33.78 16.52 7.42
C ILE A 355 32.36 16.79 7.92
#